data_1a6d9876592aa3485bb8920b31a92b0d
#
_entry.id   1a6d9876592aa3485bb8920b31a92b0d
#
_cell.length_a   1.000
_cell.length_b   1.000
_cell.length_c   1.000
_cell.angle_alpha   90.00
_cell.angle_beta   90.00
_cell.angle_gamma   90.00
#
_symmetry.space_group_name_H-M   'P 1'
#
loop_
_entity.id
_entity.type
_entity.pdbx_description
1 polymer ?
#
loop_
_entity_poly.entity_id
_entity_poly.type
_entity_poly.pdbx_seq_one_letter_code
_entity_poly.pdbx_strand_id
1 'polypeptide(L)'
;MHRREFLLGLAGVVVARHARSADRPLVEILGRLPSRIERVFVAGPPAAVLLYTLAPDRMLGWPMQLTAVARSMLAPPARELPMVGRLAGRGSTVTVEALAAMQPDLILDAGSVDATYRSTAQRVARQTGRPYALVDGRLADSARQLLEVGALLSVESRALRLSEYAAEALATARQLGAGRATQAPGVYLARGADGLETALTGSINGEVLGAAGGRNVADLRGGVARVSMEQLLTWRPDWIVTQDPQFHSLTRSDGTWHTLAAVREGRVLLLPSQPFGWLDGPPGVNRLLGVRWLAARLHRAELSPEETLAEAQRFHQLFYGQPLAPELLWAQFDGRA
;
A
#
# COMPACT_ATOMS: atom_id res chain seq x y z
N MET A 1 -51.70 -29.87 -39.87
CA MET A 1 -52.15 -28.67 -39.17
C MET A 1 -51.19 -28.47 -38.00
N HIS A 2 -50.32 -27.51 -38.12
CA HIS A 2 -49.85 -26.41 -37.29
C HIS A 2 -49.69 -26.65 -35.80
N ARG A 3 -48.44 -26.59 -35.33
CA ARG A 3 -47.95 -25.60 -34.35
C ARG A 3 -46.43 -25.70 -34.19
N ARG A 4 -45.72 -24.89 -34.99
CA ARG A 4 -44.43 -24.27 -34.61
C ARG A 4 -44.82 -23.00 -33.89
N GLU A 5 -44.20 -22.73 -32.77
CA GLU A 5 -43.76 -21.37 -32.39
C GLU A 5 -43.14 -21.35 -30.99
N PHE A 6 -42.02 -20.61 -30.91
CA PHE A 6 -41.46 -19.84 -29.84
C PHE A 6 -40.61 -20.52 -28.76
N LEU A 7 -39.33 -20.50 -29.00
CA LEU A 7 -38.30 -20.30 -27.98
C LEU A 7 -37.22 -19.36 -28.55
N LEU A 8 -37.47 -18.07 -28.43
CA LEU A 8 -36.47 -17.02 -28.57
C LEU A 8 -36.56 -16.13 -27.30
N GLY A 9 -35.44 -15.93 -26.66
CA GLY A 9 -35.31 -14.82 -25.72
C GLY A 9 -35.01 -15.18 -24.30
N LEU A 10 -33.72 -15.30 -23.97
CA LEU A 10 -33.13 -14.93 -22.67
C LEU A 10 -31.59 -15.09 -22.72
N ALA A 11 -30.97 -14.28 -23.59
CA ALA A 11 -29.53 -14.06 -23.57
C ALA A 11 -29.30 -12.55 -23.58
N GLY A 12 -29.28 -11.97 -22.41
CA GLY A 12 -29.05 -10.55 -22.34
C GLY A 12 -29.45 -10.00 -20.96
N VAL A 13 -28.58 -10.10 -19.96
CA VAL A 13 -28.39 -9.16 -18.86
C VAL A 13 -27.35 -9.74 -17.89
N VAL A 14 -26.07 -9.71 -18.20
CA VAL A 14 -24.97 -9.85 -17.21
C VAL A 14 -23.76 -9.00 -17.63
N VAL A 15 -23.92 -7.83 -18.22
CA VAL A 15 -22.75 -6.97 -18.56
C VAL A 15 -22.86 -5.57 -17.94
N ALA A 16 -23.67 -5.35 -16.96
CA ALA A 16 -23.92 -3.99 -16.44
C ALA A 16 -23.52 -3.75 -14.97
N ARG A 17 -22.54 -4.46 -14.42
CA ARG A 17 -22.15 -4.23 -13.01
C ARG A 17 -20.70 -3.78 -12.73
N HIS A 18 -19.83 -3.71 -13.75
CA HIS A 18 -18.45 -3.28 -13.56
C HIS A 18 -18.14 -1.84 -14.02
N ALA A 19 -19.06 -1.15 -14.68
CA ALA A 19 -18.85 0.20 -15.21
C ALA A 19 -19.09 1.35 -14.19
N ARG A 20 -19.59 1.08 -13.00
CA ARG A 20 -19.95 2.15 -12.02
C ARG A 20 -18.86 2.55 -11.04
N SER A 21 -17.68 1.93 -11.06
CA SER A 21 -16.60 2.26 -10.14
C SER A 21 -15.62 3.32 -10.68
N ALA A 22 -15.59 3.55 -11.99
CA ALA A 22 -14.63 4.47 -12.62
C ALA A 22 -14.99 5.95 -12.50
N ASP A 23 -16.23 6.29 -12.18
CA ASP A 23 -16.76 7.67 -12.21
C ASP A 23 -16.72 8.40 -10.86
N ARG A 24 -16.45 7.70 -9.76
CA ARG A 24 -16.41 8.34 -8.44
C ARG A 24 -15.03 8.94 -8.18
N PRO A 25 -14.94 10.23 -7.82
CA PRO A 25 -13.68 10.82 -7.37
C PRO A 25 -13.07 10.02 -6.21
N LEU A 26 -11.75 9.80 -6.25
CA LEU A 26 -11.02 9.15 -5.17
C LEU A 26 -10.68 10.12 -4.05
N VAL A 27 -10.72 11.42 -4.34
CA VAL A 27 -10.45 12.50 -3.38
C VAL A 27 -11.76 13.15 -2.95
N GLU A 28 -12.09 13.05 -1.67
CA GLU A 28 -13.21 13.73 -1.03
C GLU A 28 -12.69 14.95 -0.26
N ILE A 29 -13.16 16.16 -0.62
CA ILE A 29 -12.74 17.41 0.01
C ILE A 29 -13.81 17.86 1.02
N LEU A 30 -13.37 18.13 2.24
CA LEU A 30 -14.17 18.70 3.31
C LEU A 30 -13.67 20.11 3.64
N GLY A 31 -14.54 21.11 3.52
CA GLY A 31 -14.18 22.51 3.68
C GLY A 31 -13.83 23.20 2.36
N ARG A 32 -13.42 24.48 2.43
CA ARG A 32 -13.07 25.30 1.26
C ARG A 32 -11.57 25.31 1.07
N LEU A 33 -11.11 24.89 -0.10
CA LEU A 33 -9.70 24.95 -0.48
C LEU A 33 -9.24 26.42 -0.66
N PRO A 34 -8.01 26.75 -0.24
CA PRO A 34 -7.38 28.01 -0.59
C PRO A 34 -7.01 28.02 -2.07
N SER A 35 -6.68 29.20 -2.61
CA SER A 35 -6.21 29.35 -3.99
C SER A 35 -4.85 28.70 -4.24
N ARG A 36 -4.05 28.51 -3.19
CA ARG A 36 -2.72 27.87 -3.24
C ARG A 36 -2.54 26.98 -2.01
N ILE A 37 -2.00 25.79 -2.22
CA ILE A 37 -1.70 24.80 -1.18
C ILE A 37 -0.18 24.67 -1.09
N GLU A 38 0.43 25.18 -0.06
CA GLU A 38 1.89 25.14 0.16
C GLU A 38 2.28 24.40 1.44
N ARG A 39 1.37 24.30 2.40
CA ARG A 39 1.61 23.73 3.72
C ARG A 39 0.62 22.60 3.98
N VAL A 40 1.10 21.37 3.82
CA VAL A 40 0.22 20.20 3.96
C VAL A 40 0.59 19.40 5.20
N PHE A 41 -0.37 19.24 6.09
CA PHE A 41 -0.28 18.29 7.19
C PHE A 41 -0.78 16.93 6.72
N VAL A 42 -0.01 15.87 6.96
CA VAL A 42 -0.38 14.49 6.62
C VAL A 42 -0.99 13.80 7.83
N ALA A 43 -2.24 13.33 7.70
CA ALA A 43 -2.98 12.74 8.80
C ALA A 43 -2.43 11.37 9.25
N GLY A 44 -1.73 10.68 8.36
CA GLY A 44 -1.15 9.37 8.65
C GLY A 44 -0.07 8.94 7.67
N PRO A 45 0.59 7.79 7.94
CA PRO A 45 1.71 7.32 7.14
C PRO A 45 1.41 7.10 5.65
N PRO A 46 0.25 6.57 5.20
CA PRO A 46 -0.04 6.43 3.77
C PRO A 46 -0.09 7.79 3.05
N ALA A 47 -0.71 8.80 3.68
CA ALA A 47 -0.76 10.15 3.14
C ALA A 47 0.64 10.78 3.06
N ALA A 48 1.52 10.48 4.02
CA ALA A 48 2.88 10.99 4.02
C ALA A 48 3.67 10.46 2.82
N VAL A 49 3.57 9.17 2.51
CA VAL A 49 4.24 8.59 1.33
C VAL A 49 3.67 9.19 0.05
N LEU A 50 2.35 9.33 -0.06
CA LEU A 50 1.70 9.91 -1.22
C LEU A 50 2.12 11.38 -1.45
N LEU A 51 2.10 12.20 -0.39
CA LEU A 51 2.53 13.60 -0.48
C LEU A 51 4.02 13.73 -0.78
N TYR A 52 4.85 12.93 -0.11
CA TYR A 52 6.29 12.91 -0.36
C TYR A 52 6.62 12.62 -1.83
N THR A 53 5.92 11.69 -2.45
CA THR A 53 6.17 11.34 -3.85
C THR A 53 5.70 12.42 -4.82
N LEU A 54 4.67 13.19 -4.49
CA LEU A 54 4.09 14.22 -5.36
C LEU A 54 4.68 15.62 -5.13
N ALA A 55 4.77 16.06 -3.88
CA ALA A 55 5.15 17.42 -3.51
C ALA A 55 5.88 17.43 -2.14
N PRO A 56 7.11 16.90 -2.06
CA PRO A 56 7.86 16.80 -0.80
C PRO A 56 8.14 18.16 -0.15
N ASP A 57 8.25 19.21 -0.93
CA ASP A 57 8.46 20.61 -0.53
C ASP A 57 7.28 21.21 0.25
N ARG A 58 6.10 20.60 0.17
CA ARG A 58 4.89 21.06 0.86
C ARG A 58 4.62 20.35 2.17
N MET A 59 5.40 19.33 2.53
CA MET A 59 5.24 18.59 3.77
C MET A 59 5.59 19.43 4.99
N LEU A 60 4.71 19.47 6.00
CA LEU A 60 5.04 20.07 7.30
C LEU A 60 5.94 19.17 8.16
N GLY A 61 5.89 17.87 7.93
CA GLY A 61 6.69 16.89 8.66
C GLY A 61 6.19 15.47 8.47
N TRP A 62 6.82 14.54 9.17
CA TRP A 62 6.49 13.11 9.15
C TRP A 62 5.49 12.75 10.25
N PRO A 63 4.52 11.87 9.99
CA PRO A 63 3.57 11.42 11.01
C PRO A 63 4.13 10.37 11.96
N MET A 64 5.35 9.86 11.68
CA MET A 64 6.06 8.86 12.45
C MET A 64 7.54 9.14 12.48
N GLN A 65 8.23 8.54 13.45
CA GLN A 65 9.68 8.53 13.48
C GLN A 65 10.22 7.67 12.33
N LEU A 66 11.12 8.23 11.56
CA LEU A 66 11.88 7.49 10.54
C LEU A 66 13.19 6.97 11.15
N THR A 67 13.60 5.76 10.75
CA THR A 67 14.91 5.21 11.10
C THR A 67 16.04 6.00 10.40
N ALA A 68 17.28 5.88 10.87
CA ALA A 68 18.42 6.49 10.20
C ALA A 68 18.57 5.95 8.75
N VAL A 69 18.33 4.65 8.55
CA VAL A 69 18.36 4.01 7.23
C VAL A 69 17.28 4.60 6.33
N ALA A 70 16.02 4.69 6.80
CA ALA A 70 14.94 5.30 6.02
C ALA A 70 15.28 6.74 5.61
N ARG A 71 15.79 7.55 6.54
CA ARG A 71 16.19 8.95 6.26
C ARG A 71 17.26 9.03 5.18
N SER A 72 18.28 8.14 5.21
CA SER A 72 19.35 8.13 4.20
C SER A 72 18.84 7.83 2.78
N MET A 73 17.70 7.15 2.65
CA MET A 73 17.07 6.79 1.38
C MET A 73 16.11 7.85 0.85
N LEU A 74 15.90 8.95 1.57
CA LEU A 74 15.01 10.04 1.17
C LEU A 74 15.80 11.26 0.64
N ALA A 75 15.17 12.01 -0.26
CA ALA A 75 15.75 13.24 -0.79
C ALA A 75 15.80 14.35 0.28
N PRO A 76 16.86 15.17 0.30
CA PRO A 76 16.82 16.45 1.02
C PRO A 76 15.80 17.38 0.32
N PRO A 77 15.02 18.22 1.03
CA PRO A 77 15.00 18.47 2.47
C PRO A 77 14.08 17.53 3.27
N ALA A 78 13.33 16.63 2.63
CA ALA A 78 12.36 15.77 3.31
C ALA A 78 13.00 14.88 4.40
N ARG A 79 14.27 14.56 4.23
CA ARG A 79 15.11 13.84 5.19
C ARG A 79 15.16 14.53 6.56
N GLU A 80 15.20 15.86 6.57
CA GLU A 80 15.39 16.68 7.78
C GLU A 80 14.07 17.14 8.40
N LEU A 81 12.93 16.82 7.78
CA LEU A 81 11.64 17.24 8.31
C LEU A 81 11.38 16.62 9.70
N PRO A 82 10.77 17.40 10.62
CA PRO A 82 10.45 16.93 11.96
C PRO A 82 9.34 15.87 11.96
N MET A 83 9.24 15.12 13.07
CA MET A 83 8.04 14.36 13.36
C MET A 83 6.96 15.30 13.92
N VAL A 84 5.83 15.40 13.23
CA VAL A 84 4.68 16.27 13.59
C VAL A 84 3.50 15.50 14.18
N GLY A 85 3.59 14.17 14.21
CA GLY A 85 2.52 13.30 14.70
C GLY A 85 1.44 13.01 13.66
N ARG A 86 0.44 12.20 14.06
CA ARG A 86 -0.64 11.71 13.19
C ARG A 86 -2.00 11.83 13.84
N LEU A 87 -3.04 11.91 12.99
CA LEU A 87 -4.46 11.89 13.38
C LEU A 87 -5.12 10.53 13.15
N ALA A 88 -4.59 9.74 12.20
CA ALA A 88 -5.18 8.49 11.72
C ALA A 88 -4.23 7.30 11.89
N GLY A 89 -4.76 6.09 11.77
CA GLY A 89 -4.03 4.84 11.95
C GLY A 89 -4.15 4.28 13.37
N ARG A 90 -3.05 3.84 13.97
CA ARG A 90 -3.02 3.26 15.33
C ARG A 90 -3.11 4.33 16.44
N GLY A 91 -4.13 5.18 16.36
CA GLY A 91 -4.38 6.27 17.31
C GLY A 91 -3.73 7.60 16.91
N SER A 92 -4.28 8.69 17.43
CA SER A 92 -3.74 10.04 17.27
C SER A 92 -2.56 10.26 18.19
N THR A 93 -1.52 10.93 17.67
CA THR A 93 -0.34 11.36 18.47
C THR A 93 -0.13 12.87 18.41
N VAL A 94 -1.07 13.61 17.77
CA VAL A 94 -1.13 15.07 17.72
C VAL A 94 -2.49 15.52 18.18
N THR A 95 -2.57 16.60 18.96
CA THR A 95 -3.84 17.22 19.33
C THR A 95 -4.36 18.13 18.21
N VAL A 96 -5.67 18.40 18.21
CA VAL A 96 -6.28 19.31 17.23
C VAL A 96 -5.74 20.74 17.37
N GLU A 97 -5.45 21.17 18.60
CA GLU A 97 -4.89 22.47 18.90
C GLU A 97 -3.45 22.61 18.36
N ALA A 98 -2.61 21.58 18.58
CA ALA A 98 -1.25 21.56 18.02
C ALA A 98 -1.27 21.56 16.50
N LEU A 99 -2.17 20.80 15.88
CA LEU A 99 -2.39 20.82 14.44
C LEU A 99 -2.83 22.22 13.94
N ALA A 100 -3.78 22.84 14.61
CA ALA A 100 -4.27 24.19 14.24
C ALA A 100 -3.14 25.24 14.34
N ALA A 101 -2.26 25.11 15.34
CA ALA A 101 -1.12 26.00 15.51
C ALA A 101 -0.08 25.88 14.37
N MET A 102 0.00 24.74 13.68
CA MET A 102 0.85 24.56 12.50
C MET A 102 0.34 25.30 11.27
N GLN A 103 -0.91 25.75 11.29
CA GLN A 103 -1.57 26.50 10.20
C GLN A 103 -1.43 25.82 8.82
N PRO A 104 -1.84 24.56 8.65
CA PRO A 104 -1.80 23.93 7.34
C PRO A 104 -2.82 24.57 6.39
N ASP A 105 -2.49 24.59 5.10
CA ASP A 105 -3.41 24.96 4.02
C ASP A 105 -4.35 23.80 3.71
N LEU A 106 -3.89 22.57 3.95
CA LEU A 106 -4.62 21.34 3.71
C LEU A 106 -4.19 20.27 4.72
N ILE A 107 -5.15 19.49 5.20
CA ILE A 107 -4.92 18.22 5.89
C ILE A 107 -5.18 17.13 4.86
N LEU A 108 -4.17 16.31 4.56
CA LEU A 108 -4.24 15.20 3.61
C LEU A 108 -4.28 13.88 4.35
N ASP A 109 -5.27 13.04 4.09
CA ASP A 109 -5.38 11.68 4.58
C ASP A 109 -5.55 10.71 3.42
N ALA A 110 -4.94 9.52 3.51
CA ALA A 110 -5.03 8.48 2.50
C ALA A 110 -5.13 7.12 3.17
N GLY A 111 -5.99 6.27 2.64
CA GLY A 111 -6.18 4.93 3.18
C GLY A 111 -7.60 4.42 2.99
N SER A 112 -8.15 3.75 3.99
CA SER A 112 -9.55 3.35 3.98
C SER A 112 -10.46 4.56 4.12
N VAL A 113 -11.49 4.66 3.28
CA VAL A 113 -12.49 5.73 3.32
C VAL A 113 -13.83 5.11 3.69
N ASP A 114 -14.04 4.91 4.99
CA ASP A 114 -15.30 4.43 5.57
C ASP A 114 -15.99 5.54 6.40
N ALA A 115 -17.09 5.20 7.03
CA ALA A 115 -17.86 6.14 7.85
C ALA A 115 -17.05 6.69 9.04
N THR A 116 -16.16 5.90 9.63
CA THR A 116 -15.34 6.30 10.77
C THR A 116 -14.28 7.32 10.35
N TYR A 117 -13.60 7.07 9.26
CA TYR A 117 -12.62 8.03 8.71
C TYR A 117 -13.27 9.33 8.28
N ARG A 118 -14.45 9.27 7.61
CA ARG A 118 -15.21 10.48 7.24
C ARG A 118 -15.65 11.29 8.45
N SER A 119 -16.19 10.64 9.49
CA SER A 119 -16.62 11.35 10.70
C SER A 119 -15.45 12.03 11.41
N THR A 120 -14.31 11.37 11.46
CA THR A 120 -13.07 11.94 12.01
C THR A 120 -12.60 13.14 11.21
N ALA A 121 -12.54 13.02 9.89
CA ALA A 121 -12.15 14.10 9.00
C ALA A 121 -13.09 15.32 9.12
N GLN A 122 -14.41 15.10 9.15
CA GLN A 122 -15.40 16.15 9.35
C GLN A 122 -15.24 16.86 10.68
N ARG A 123 -14.99 16.12 11.75
CA ARG A 123 -14.76 16.69 13.09
C ARG A 123 -13.49 17.54 13.11
N VAL A 124 -12.38 17.03 12.58
CA VAL A 124 -11.11 17.75 12.54
C VAL A 124 -11.21 18.99 11.66
N ALA A 125 -11.80 18.90 10.46
CA ALA A 125 -12.00 20.05 9.58
C ALA A 125 -12.81 21.17 10.26
N ARG A 126 -13.90 20.82 10.96
CA ARG A 126 -14.70 21.81 11.72
C ARG A 126 -13.92 22.44 12.88
N GLN A 127 -13.18 21.64 13.65
CA GLN A 127 -12.46 22.13 14.84
C GLN A 127 -11.24 22.99 14.47
N THR A 128 -10.56 22.68 13.37
CA THR A 128 -9.39 23.45 12.91
C THR A 128 -9.75 24.59 11.98
N GLY A 129 -10.93 24.57 11.35
CA GLY A 129 -11.29 25.48 10.26
C GLY A 129 -10.44 25.26 8.98
N ARG A 130 -9.72 24.11 8.87
CA ARG A 130 -8.85 23.79 7.75
C ARG A 130 -9.49 22.76 6.82
N PRO A 131 -9.30 22.89 5.49
CA PRO A 131 -9.79 21.89 4.56
C PRO A 131 -9.10 20.53 4.80
N TYR A 132 -9.85 19.46 4.58
CA TYR A 132 -9.40 18.10 4.75
C TYR A 132 -9.68 17.30 3.47
N ALA A 133 -8.66 16.66 2.92
CA ALA A 133 -8.78 15.78 1.77
C ALA A 133 -8.63 14.31 2.22
N LEU A 134 -9.69 13.51 1.97
CA LEU A 134 -9.66 12.05 2.14
C LEU A 134 -9.42 11.40 0.79
N VAL A 135 -8.38 10.60 0.68
CA VAL A 135 -8.00 9.87 -0.54
C VAL A 135 -8.24 8.37 -0.35
N ASP A 136 -9.05 7.77 -1.23
CA ASP A 136 -9.23 6.32 -1.25
C ASP A 136 -7.89 5.64 -1.62
N GLY A 137 -7.31 4.89 -0.67
CA GLY A 137 -5.94 4.36 -0.72
C GLY A 137 -5.81 2.99 -1.38
N ARG A 138 -6.82 2.48 -2.12
CA ARG A 138 -6.77 1.17 -2.75
C ARG A 138 -5.63 1.07 -3.77
N LEU A 139 -4.88 -0.04 -3.72
CA LEU A 139 -3.73 -0.27 -4.59
C LEU A 139 -4.12 -0.26 -6.09
N ALA A 140 -5.27 -0.83 -6.43
CA ALA A 140 -5.74 -0.90 -7.81
C ALA A 140 -5.98 0.49 -8.45
N ASP A 141 -6.24 1.50 -7.64
CA ASP A 141 -6.53 2.86 -8.06
C ASP A 141 -5.30 3.79 -7.99
N SER A 142 -4.10 3.27 -7.71
CA SER A 142 -2.88 4.08 -7.47
C SER A 142 -2.58 5.08 -8.59
N ALA A 143 -2.78 4.70 -9.86
CA ALA A 143 -2.57 5.62 -10.98
C ALA A 143 -3.53 6.82 -10.92
N ARG A 144 -4.81 6.59 -10.64
CA ARG A 144 -5.82 7.66 -10.48
C ARG A 144 -5.58 8.51 -9.24
N GLN A 145 -5.19 7.89 -8.12
CA GLN A 145 -4.84 8.62 -6.89
C GLN A 145 -3.75 9.65 -7.15
N LEU A 146 -2.69 9.23 -7.88
CA LEU A 146 -1.59 10.13 -8.24
C LEU A 146 -2.06 11.29 -9.10
N LEU A 147 -2.92 11.04 -10.10
CA LEU A 147 -3.46 12.10 -10.96
C LEU A 147 -4.39 13.06 -10.20
N GLU A 148 -5.35 12.53 -9.43
CA GLU A 148 -6.33 13.36 -8.71
C GLU A 148 -5.66 14.20 -7.62
N VAL A 149 -4.73 13.62 -6.84
CA VAL A 149 -3.97 14.37 -5.83
C VAL A 149 -2.95 15.30 -6.48
N GLY A 150 -2.37 14.93 -7.62
CA GLY A 150 -1.50 15.80 -8.41
C GLY A 150 -2.21 17.06 -8.91
N ALA A 151 -3.45 16.92 -9.39
CA ALA A 151 -4.30 18.05 -9.78
C ALA A 151 -4.68 18.92 -8.57
N LEU A 152 -5.05 18.30 -7.43
CA LEU A 152 -5.32 19.02 -6.18
C LEU A 152 -4.13 19.87 -5.74
N LEU A 153 -2.92 19.36 -5.93
CA LEU A 153 -1.68 20.03 -5.55
C LEU A 153 -1.04 20.84 -6.69
N SER A 154 -1.64 20.93 -7.89
CA SER A 154 -1.08 21.61 -9.08
C SER A 154 0.34 21.12 -9.41
N VAL A 155 0.52 19.79 -9.46
CA VAL A 155 1.79 19.11 -9.83
C VAL A 155 1.54 18.02 -10.89
N GLU A 156 0.68 18.31 -11.86
CA GLU A 156 0.14 17.38 -12.85
C GLU A 156 1.23 16.68 -13.66
N SER A 157 2.28 17.41 -14.07
CA SER A 157 3.38 16.82 -14.86
C SER A 157 4.14 15.75 -14.09
N ARG A 158 4.31 15.92 -12.77
CA ARG A 158 4.92 14.91 -11.91
C ARG A 158 3.97 13.74 -11.70
N ALA A 159 2.71 14.04 -11.40
CA ALA A 159 1.66 13.06 -11.18
C ALA A 159 1.49 12.12 -12.38
N LEU A 160 1.55 12.65 -13.61
CA LEU A 160 1.44 11.86 -14.84
C LEU A 160 2.56 10.82 -14.92
N ARG A 161 3.81 11.20 -14.75
CA ARG A 161 4.94 10.26 -14.79
C ARG A 161 4.84 9.15 -13.74
N LEU A 162 4.39 9.50 -12.52
CA LEU A 162 4.20 8.53 -11.43
C LEU A 162 3.01 7.59 -11.73
N SER A 163 1.94 8.12 -12.31
CA SER A 163 0.75 7.36 -12.67
C SER A 163 1.02 6.35 -13.80
N GLU A 164 1.83 6.72 -14.78
CA GLU A 164 2.27 5.81 -15.85
C GLU A 164 3.02 4.60 -15.29
N TYR A 165 3.98 4.84 -14.37
CA TYR A 165 4.66 3.76 -13.67
C TYR A 165 3.68 2.89 -12.88
N ALA A 166 2.74 3.50 -12.16
CA ALA A 166 1.74 2.75 -11.38
C ALA A 166 0.89 1.83 -12.25
N ALA A 167 0.43 2.34 -13.40
CA ALA A 167 -0.33 1.57 -14.37
C ALA A 167 0.49 0.41 -14.95
N GLU A 168 1.76 0.65 -15.32
CA GLU A 168 2.71 -0.36 -15.81
C GLU A 168 2.94 -1.47 -14.76
N ALA A 169 3.26 -1.11 -13.52
CA ALA A 169 3.54 -2.07 -12.45
C ALA A 169 2.35 -3.00 -12.18
N LEU A 170 1.14 -2.44 -12.10
CA LEU A 170 -0.09 -3.21 -11.89
C LEU A 170 -0.47 -4.06 -13.11
N ALA A 171 -0.21 -3.59 -14.34
CA ALA A 171 -0.43 -4.36 -15.55
C ALA A 171 0.51 -5.56 -15.63
N THR A 172 1.80 -5.35 -15.36
CA THR A 172 2.82 -6.42 -15.33
C THR A 172 2.46 -7.49 -14.30
N ALA A 173 2.09 -7.10 -13.08
CA ALA A 173 1.69 -8.05 -12.04
C ALA A 173 0.47 -8.88 -12.47
N ARG A 174 -0.55 -8.24 -13.08
CA ARG A 174 -1.73 -8.94 -13.63
C ARG A 174 -1.35 -9.92 -14.74
N GLN A 175 -0.46 -9.55 -15.65
CA GLN A 175 0.00 -10.43 -16.73
C GLN A 175 0.71 -11.67 -16.19
N LEU A 176 1.56 -11.53 -15.18
CA LEU A 176 2.23 -12.65 -14.52
C LEU A 176 1.25 -13.61 -13.85
N GLY A 177 0.16 -13.10 -13.27
CA GLY A 177 -0.91 -13.88 -12.66
C GLY A 177 -1.98 -14.39 -13.62
N ALA A 178 -1.99 -13.94 -14.88
CA ALA A 178 -3.04 -14.26 -15.84
C ALA A 178 -3.10 -15.78 -16.16
N GLY A 179 -4.33 -16.30 -16.27
CA GLY A 179 -4.55 -17.73 -16.55
C GLY A 179 -4.37 -18.67 -15.35
N ARG A 180 -4.03 -18.17 -14.18
CA ARG A 180 -3.74 -18.96 -12.97
C ARG A 180 -4.73 -18.73 -11.83
N ALA A 181 -5.84 -18.04 -12.06
CA ALA A 181 -6.81 -17.68 -11.03
C ALA A 181 -7.37 -18.87 -10.22
N THR A 182 -7.54 -20.04 -10.87
CA THR A 182 -8.00 -21.27 -10.21
C THR A 182 -6.92 -21.98 -9.41
N GLN A 183 -5.65 -21.59 -9.58
CA GLN A 183 -4.47 -22.16 -8.93
C GLN A 183 -3.65 -21.10 -8.21
N ALA A 184 -4.27 -19.96 -7.84
CA ALA A 184 -3.59 -18.90 -7.13
C ALA A 184 -2.99 -19.43 -5.82
N PRO A 185 -1.68 -19.26 -5.60
CA PRO A 185 -1.03 -19.78 -4.38
C PRO A 185 -1.60 -19.08 -3.15
N GLY A 186 -1.80 -19.85 -2.08
CA GLY A 186 -2.21 -19.34 -0.78
C GLY A 186 -1.04 -18.60 -0.12
N VAL A 187 -1.24 -17.32 0.20
CA VAL A 187 -0.19 -16.46 0.77
C VAL A 187 -0.62 -15.94 2.13
N TYR A 188 0.25 -16.09 3.12
CA TYR A 188 0.11 -15.49 4.45
C TYR A 188 1.02 -14.27 4.56
N LEU A 189 0.47 -13.11 4.91
CA LEU A 189 1.25 -11.91 5.24
C LEU A 189 1.56 -11.91 6.75
N ALA A 190 2.76 -12.31 7.12
CA ALA A 190 3.22 -12.30 8.49
C ALA A 190 3.71 -10.89 8.88
N ARG A 191 3.16 -10.32 9.94
CA ARG A 191 3.49 -9.00 10.48
C ARG A 191 3.89 -9.11 11.95
N GLY A 192 4.79 -8.22 12.37
CA GLY A 192 5.37 -8.22 13.71
C GLY A 192 6.43 -9.29 13.89
N ALA A 193 7.21 -9.15 14.96
CA ALA A 193 8.39 -9.98 15.22
C ALA A 193 8.06 -11.46 15.49
N ASP A 194 6.82 -11.76 15.89
CA ASP A 194 6.33 -13.13 16.08
C ASP A 194 5.55 -13.67 14.88
N GLY A 195 5.28 -12.82 13.86
CA GLY A 195 4.59 -13.20 12.63
C GLY A 195 3.10 -13.51 12.78
N LEU A 196 2.51 -13.32 13.94
CA LEU A 196 1.12 -13.68 14.23
C LEU A 196 0.11 -12.54 14.04
N GLU A 197 0.53 -11.39 13.55
CA GLU A 197 -0.38 -10.34 13.06
C GLU A 197 -0.48 -10.46 11.54
N THR A 198 -1.69 -10.30 10.97
CA THR A 198 -1.90 -10.37 9.52
C THR A 198 -3.00 -9.42 9.06
N ALA A 199 -3.00 -9.11 7.76
CA ALA A 199 -4.07 -8.37 7.12
C ALA A 199 -5.17 -9.33 6.65
N LEU A 200 -6.40 -9.10 7.10
CA LEU A 200 -7.56 -9.89 6.72
C LEU A 200 -8.07 -9.50 5.32
N THR A 201 -8.88 -10.36 4.72
CA THR A 201 -9.52 -10.09 3.42
C THR A 201 -10.34 -8.79 3.45
N GLY A 202 -10.11 -7.92 2.47
CA GLY A 202 -10.72 -6.59 2.36
C GLY A 202 -9.95 -5.48 3.06
N SER A 203 -8.86 -5.79 3.79
CA SER A 203 -7.93 -4.79 4.30
C SER A 203 -7.04 -4.24 3.19
N ILE A 204 -6.86 -2.92 3.13
CA ILE A 204 -5.91 -2.29 2.20
C ILE A 204 -4.46 -2.77 2.43
N ASN A 205 -4.16 -3.25 3.63
CA ASN A 205 -2.84 -3.77 4.00
C ASN A 205 -2.52 -5.11 3.30
N GLY A 206 -3.54 -5.88 2.91
CA GLY A 206 -3.39 -7.18 2.25
C GLY A 206 -3.60 -7.16 0.72
N GLU A 207 -3.99 -6.02 0.12
CA GLU A 207 -4.32 -5.94 -1.31
C GLU A 207 -3.18 -6.35 -2.24
N VAL A 208 -1.94 -6.14 -1.81
CA VAL A 208 -0.74 -6.51 -2.59
C VAL A 208 -0.69 -8.00 -2.90
N LEU A 209 -1.20 -8.86 -2.01
CA LEU A 209 -1.22 -10.31 -2.22
C LEU A 209 -2.09 -10.68 -3.42
N GLY A 210 -3.33 -10.17 -3.46
CA GLY A 210 -4.24 -10.38 -4.57
C GLY A 210 -3.77 -9.71 -5.87
N ALA A 211 -3.23 -8.50 -5.77
CA ALA A 211 -2.68 -7.78 -6.92
C ALA A 211 -1.47 -8.50 -7.54
N ALA A 212 -0.71 -9.25 -6.75
CA ALA A 212 0.37 -10.11 -7.21
C ALA A 212 -0.10 -11.50 -7.71
N GLY A 213 -1.41 -11.74 -7.76
CA GLY A 213 -1.97 -13.02 -8.21
C GLY A 213 -1.93 -14.13 -7.15
N GLY A 214 -1.71 -13.81 -5.89
CA GLY A 214 -1.84 -14.71 -4.76
C GLY A 214 -3.24 -14.64 -4.13
N ARG A 215 -3.60 -15.65 -3.36
CA ARG A 215 -4.82 -15.69 -2.55
C ARG A 215 -4.43 -15.44 -1.09
N ASN A 216 -4.97 -14.41 -0.46
CA ASN A 216 -4.80 -14.21 0.98
C ASN A 216 -5.47 -15.36 1.74
N VAL A 217 -4.70 -16.14 2.50
CA VAL A 217 -5.23 -17.27 3.27
C VAL A 217 -6.03 -16.84 4.50
N ALA A 218 -5.80 -15.62 5.00
CA ALA A 218 -6.55 -15.03 6.10
C ALA A 218 -7.93 -14.53 5.60
N ASP A 219 -8.77 -15.49 5.15
CA ASP A 219 -10.08 -15.22 4.54
C ASP A 219 -11.16 -14.95 5.61
N LEU A 220 -10.89 -13.98 6.45
CA LEU A 220 -11.82 -13.36 7.39
C LEU A 220 -11.94 -11.90 7.03
N ARG A 221 -13.13 -11.32 7.10
CA ARG A 221 -13.32 -9.91 6.79
C ARG A 221 -12.85 -9.03 7.95
N GLY A 222 -12.09 -7.99 7.63
CA GLY A 222 -11.64 -7.03 8.62
C GLY A 222 -10.42 -6.24 8.21
N GLY A 223 -9.81 -5.58 9.18
CA GLY A 223 -8.56 -4.84 9.03
C GLY A 223 -7.33 -5.74 9.23
N VAL A 224 -6.51 -5.35 10.19
CA VAL A 224 -5.37 -6.13 10.67
C VAL A 224 -5.77 -6.82 11.96
N ALA A 225 -5.45 -8.10 12.09
CA ALA A 225 -5.79 -8.91 13.26
C ALA A 225 -4.66 -9.84 13.67
N ARG A 226 -4.69 -10.23 14.93
CA ARG A 226 -3.82 -11.26 15.48
C ARG A 226 -4.47 -12.62 15.30
N VAL A 227 -3.69 -13.61 14.91
CA VAL A 227 -4.13 -14.98 14.65
C VAL A 227 -3.34 -15.98 15.49
N SER A 228 -3.85 -17.20 15.62
CA SER A 228 -3.15 -18.29 16.33
C SER A 228 -2.40 -19.20 15.34
N MET A 229 -1.47 -20.00 15.86
CA MET A 229 -0.77 -21.01 15.08
C MET A 229 -1.73 -22.09 14.56
N GLU A 230 -2.77 -22.45 15.32
CA GLU A 230 -3.79 -23.40 14.90
C GLU A 230 -4.56 -22.90 13.68
N GLN A 231 -4.87 -21.61 13.62
CA GLN A 231 -5.48 -21.00 12.44
C GLN A 231 -4.55 -21.08 11.23
N LEU A 232 -3.26 -20.81 11.40
CA LEU A 232 -2.26 -20.92 10.34
C LEU A 232 -2.14 -22.37 9.83
N LEU A 233 -2.13 -23.34 10.71
CA LEU A 233 -2.12 -24.77 10.35
C LEU A 233 -3.38 -25.17 9.58
N THR A 234 -4.52 -24.57 9.88
CA THR A 234 -5.78 -24.78 9.14
C THR A 234 -5.74 -24.14 7.76
N TRP A 235 -5.21 -22.92 7.65
CA TRP A 235 -5.13 -22.18 6.39
C TRP A 235 -4.10 -22.75 5.41
N ARG A 236 -3.06 -23.43 5.89
CA ARG A 236 -2.02 -24.08 5.08
C ARG A 236 -1.48 -23.18 3.97
N PRO A 237 -0.83 -22.07 4.32
CA PRO A 237 -0.27 -21.17 3.29
C PRO A 237 0.76 -21.91 2.43
N ASP A 238 0.74 -21.66 1.12
CA ASP A 238 1.78 -22.09 0.20
C ASP A 238 3.04 -21.22 0.35
N TRP A 239 2.85 -19.93 0.66
CA TRP A 239 3.90 -18.96 0.87
C TRP A 239 3.64 -18.14 2.13
N ILE A 240 4.71 -17.78 2.82
CA ILE A 240 4.70 -16.79 3.88
C ILE A 240 5.52 -15.59 3.38
N VAL A 241 4.96 -14.38 3.48
CA VAL A 241 5.65 -13.15 3.11
C VAL A 241 5.74 -12.23 4.30
N THR A 242 6.86 -11.58 4.50
CA THR A 242 7.09 -10.67 5.64
C THR A 242 8.00 -9.53 5.25
N GLN A 243 7.97 -8.47 6.05
CA GLN A 243 8.90 -7.35 6.02
C GLN A 243 9.64 -7.20 7.36
N ASP A 244 9.45 -8.17 8.26
CA ASP A 244 10.07 -8.19 9.58
C ASP A 244 11.26 -9.17 9.57
N PRO A 245 12.52 -8.67 9.65
CA PRO A 245 13.68 -9.53 9.63
C PRO A 245 13.81 -10.41 10.89
N GLN A 246 13.25 -9.98 12.04
CA GLN A 246 13.25 -10.78 13.26
C GLN A 246 12.35 -12.00 13.08
N PHE A 247 11.14 -11.80 12.53
CA PHE A 247 10.26 -12.90 12.19
C PHE A 247 10.90 -13.84 11.15
N HIS A 248 11.48 -13.30 10.09
CA HIS A 248 12.15 -14.12 9.08
C HIS A 248 13.30 -14.97 9.69
N SER A 249 14.05 -14.42 10.65
CA SER A 249 15.05 -15.17 11.39
C SER A 249 14.41 -16.23 12.30
N LEU A 250 13.30 -15.87 12.98
CA LEU A 250 12.55 -16.79 13.86
C LEU A 250 12.07 -18.04 13.11
N THR A 251 11.60 -17.90 11.88
CA THR A 251 11.13 -19.07 11.09
C THR A 251 12.21 -20.11 10.83
N ARG A 252 13.50 -19.78 10.97
CA ARG A 252 14.63 -20.71 10.77
C ARG A 252 15.01 -21.44 12.05
N SER A 253 14.70 -20.91 13.21
CA SER A 253 15.15 -21.42 14.50
C SER A 253 14.03 -21.99 15.38
N ASP A 254 12.78 -21.58 15.17
CA ASP A 254 11.64 -21.98 16.01
C ASP A 254 10.94 -23.19 15.41
N GLY A 255 10.93 -24.30 16.17
CA GLY A 255 10.28 -25.56 15.78
C GLY A 255 8.77 -25.43 15.56
N THR A 256 8.09 -24.47 16.19
CA THR A 256 6.66 -24.23 16.02
C THR A 256 6.36 -23.81 14.58
N TRP A 257 7.16 -22.91 14.02
CA TRP A 257 7.02 -22.47 12.63
C TRP A 257 7.36 -23.56 11.62
N HIS A 258 8.25 -24.50 11.97
CA HIS A 258 8.58 -25.66 11.15
C HIS A 258 7.41 -26.68 11.00
N THR A 259 6.32 -26.52 11.74
CA THR A 259 5.10 -27.30 11.52
C THR A 259 4.41 -26.93 10.19
N LEU A 260 4.64 -25.73 9.67
CA LEU A 260 4.10 -25.25 8.39
C LEU A 260 4.96 -25.75 7.21
N ALA A 261 4.30 -26.30 6.18
CA ALA A 261 4.97 -26.78 4.97
C ALA A 261 5.75 -25.65 4.27
N ALA A 262 5.19 -24.43 4.20
CA ALA A 262 5.85 -23.27 3.62
C ALA A 262 7.22 -22.97 4.25
N VAL A 263 7.36 -23.16 5.56
CA VAL A 263 8.63 -22.98 6.27
C VAL A 263 9.63 -24.09 5.94
N ARG A 264 9.20 -25.35 6.05
CA ARG A 264 10.05 -26.52 5.74
C ARG A 264 10.57 -26.53 4.31
N GLU A 265 9.79 -25.98 3.39
CA GLU A 265 10.11 -25.95 1.96
C GLU A 265 10.81 -24.64 1.54
N GLY A 266 11.20 -23.80 2.48
CA GLY A 266 11.90 -22.55 2.22
C GLY A 266 11.06 -21.47 1.49
N ARG A 267 9.74 -21.55 1.58
CA ARG A 267 8.81 -20.59 0.95
C ARG A 267 8.41 -19.47 1.91
N VAL A 268 9.39 -18.93 2.61
CA VAL A 268 9.28 -17.71 3.41
C VAL A 268 10.08 -16.60 2.74
N LEU A 269 9.40 -15.53 2.36
CA LEU A 269 10.02 -14.41 1.64
C LEU A 269 10.12 -13.19 2.56
N LEU A 270 11.33 -12.67 2.73
CA LEU A 270 11.57 -11.37 3.33
C LEU A 270 11.63 -10.32 2.23
N LEU A 271 10.84 -9.26 2.36
CA LEU A 271 10.83 -8.12 1.44
C LEU A 271 11.33 -6.85 2.13
N PRO A 272 11.90 -5.90 1.39
CA PRO A 272 12.34 -4.63 1.94
C PRO A 272 11.24 -3.88 2.70
N SER A 273 11.64 -3.26 3.82
CA SER A 273 10.78 -2.46 4.68
C SER A 273 11.17 -0.97 4.72
N GLN A 274 12.33 -0.60 4.16
CA GLN A 274 12.87 0.76 4.19
C GLN A 274 12.98 1.34 2.76
N PRO A 275 12.77 2.65 2.59
CA PRO A 275 12.28 3.62 3.58
C PRO A 275 10.80 3.40 3.89
N PHE A 276 10.06 2.74 3.00
CA PHE A 276 8.67 2.32 3.14
C PHE A 276 8.51 0.91 2.58
N GLY A 277 7.72 0.11 3.28
CA GLY A 277 7.62 -1.31 3.01
C GLY A 277 7.00 -1.68 1.66
N TRP A 278 7.57 -2.65 0.99
CA TRP A 278 7.12 -3.08 -0.33
C TRP A 278 5.77 -3.80 -0.34
N LEU A 279 5.35 -4.37 0.78
CA LEU A 279 4.04 -5.03 0.91
C LEU A 279 3.04 -4.14 1.63
N ASP A 280 3.48 -3.58 2.75
CA ASP A 280 2.70 -2.84 3.72
C ASP A 280 3.70 -2.05 4.60
N GLY A 281 3.23 -1.10 5.40
CA GLY A 281 4.09 -0.37 6.31
C GLY A 281 4.76 0.87 5.69
N PRO A 282 3.92 1.84 5.27
CA PRO A 282 2.47 1.91 5.23
C PRO A 282 1.88 1.40 3.91
N PRO A 283 0.55 1.13 3.84
CA PRO A 283 -0.11 0.77 2.59
C PRO A 283 -0.27 1.99 1.66
N GLY A 284 0.78 2.32 0.93
CA GLY A 284 0.89 3.45 0.00
C GLY A 284 1.37 3.03 -1.39
N VAL A 285 1.82 4.00 -2.18
CA VAL A 285 2.36 3.78 -3.54
C VAL A 285 3.65 2.95 -3.55
N ASN A 286 4.35 2.85 -2.43
CA ASN A 286 5.50 1.96 -2.21
C ASN A 286 5.19 0.49 -2.55
N ARG A 287 3.93 0.06 -2.42
CA ARG A 287 3.47 -1.29 -2.76
C ARG A 287 3.58 -1.60 -4.26
N LEU A 288 3.66 -0.59 -5.13
CA LEU A 288 3.83 -0.79 -6.58
C LEU A 288 5.12 -1.55 -6.92
N LEU A 289 6.19 -1.29 -6.16
CA LEU A 289 7.44 -2.04 -6.32
C LEU A 289 7.28 -3.49 -5.82
N GLY A 290 6.66 -3.65 -4.67
CA GLY A 290 6.44 -4.97 -4.06
C GLY A 290 5.50 -5.87 -4.85
N VAL A 291 4.42 -5.32 -5.43
CA VAL A 291 3.46 -6.13 -6.19
C VAL A 291 4.08 -6.79 -7.42
N ARG A 292 4.94 -6.06 -8.14
CA ARG A 292 5.65 -6.58 -9.31
C ARG A 292 6.63 -7.69 -8.92
N TRP A 293 7.45 -7.44 -7.88
CA TRP A 293 8.41 -8.43 -7.39
C TRP A 293 7.73 -9.68 -6.85
N LEU A 294 6.69 -9.50 -6.02
CA LEU A 294 5.94 -10.62 -5.44
C LEU A 294 5.23 -11.45 -6.52
N ALA A 295 4.63 -10.81 -7.53
CA ALA A 295 4.01 -11.52 -8.65
C ALA A 295 5.00 -12.41 -9.37
N ALA A 296 6.21 -11.92 -9.66
CA ALA A 296 7.25 -12.72 -10.29
C ALA A 296 7.62 -13.94 -9.42
N ARG A 297 7.81 -13.75 -8.11
CA ARG A 297 8.16 -14.84 -7.18
C ARG A 297 7.05 -15.89 -7.06
N LEU A 298 5.81 -15.46 -6.93
CA LEU A 298 4.66 -16.38 -6.79
C LEU A 298 4.42 -17.20 -8.07
N HIS A 299 4.70 -16.62 -9.24
CA HIS A 299 4.44 -17.24 -10.53
C HIS A 299 5.69 -17.81 -11.21
N ARG A 300 6.79 -17.94 -10.45
CA ARG A 300 8.06 -18.51 -10.93
C ARG A 300 8.60 -17.84 -12.18
N ALA A 301 8.37 -16.55 -12.33
CA ALA A 301 9.10 -15.73 -13.28
C ALA A 301 10.47 -15.45 -12.66
N GLU A 302 11.52 -15.77 -13.38
CA GLU A 302 12.88 -15.47 -12.93
C GLU A 302 13.09 -13.95 -13.06
N LEU A 303 13.29 -13.29 -11.94
CA LEU A 303 13.86 -11.94 -11.88
C LEU A 303 15.30 -12.10 -11.44
N SER A 304 16.22 -11.70 -12.29
CA SER A 304 17.62 -11.66 -11.88
C SER A 304 17.85 -10.62 -10.79
N PRO A 305 18.92 -10.75 -10.00
CA PRO A 305 19.30 -9.70 -9.04
C PRO A 305 19.47 -8.34 -9.73
N GLU A 306 20.04 -8.31 -10.93
CA GLU A 306 20.24 -7.09 -11.72
C GLU A 306 18.91 -6.43 -12.12
N GLU A 307 17.93 -7.20 -12.58
CA GLU A 307 16.60 -6.72 -12.92
C GLU A 307 15.86 -6.19 -11.67
N THR A 308 15.97 -6.89 -10.54
CA THR A 308 15.42 -6.47 -9.26
C THR A 308 16.02 -5.14 -8.80
N LEU A 309 17.35 -5.00 -8.90
CA LEU A 309 18.06 -3.77 -8.53
C LEU A 309 17.68 -2.62 -9.46
N ALA A 310 17.70 -2.85 -10.78
CA ALA A 310 17.39 -1.82 -11.77
C ALA A 310 15.96 -1.26 -11.56
N GLU A 311 14.98 -2.13 -11.29
CA GLU A 311 13.62 -1.72 -11.04
C GLU A 311 13.48 -0.96 -9.71
N ALA A 312 14.14 -1.41 -8.66
CA ALA A 312 14.16 -0.71 -7.38
C ALA A 312 14.81 0.68 -7.51
N GLN A 313 15.91 0.80 -8.26
CA GLN A 313 16.57 2.07 -8.55
C GLN A 313 15.68 2.99 -9.37
N ARG A 314 15.03 2.49 -10.43
CA ARG A 314 14.05 3.24 -11.23
C ARG A 314 12.93 3.80 -10.35
N PHE A 315 12.36 2.97 -9.49
CA PHE A 315 11.30 3.40 -8.56
C PHE A 315 11.81 4.48 -7.60
N HIS A 316 12.95 4.26 -6.94
CA HIS A 316 13.51 5.21 -5.98
C HIS A 316 13.83 6.56 -6.63
N GLN A 317 14.44 6.56 -7.82
CA GLN A 317 14.71 7.80 -8.54
C GLN A 317 13.42 8.53 -8.91
N LEU A 318 12.40 7.80 -9.37
CA LEU A 318 11.14 8.39 -9.82
C LEU A 318 10.27 8.87 -8.64
N PHE A 319 10.07 8.04 -7.63
CA PHE A 319 9.14 8.31 -6.52
C PHE A 319 9.81 9.06 -5.37
N TYR A 320 11.05 8.74 -5.04
CA TYR A 320 11.73 9.30 -3.87
C TYR A 320 12.77 10.36 -4.22
N GLY A 321 13.08 10.54 -5.52
CA GLY A 321 14.03 11.57 -5.98
C GLY A 321 15.48 11.31 -5.55
N GLN A 322 15.79 10.05 -5.17
CA GLN A 322 17.12 9.63 -4.73
C GLN A 322 17.49 8.29 -5.38
N PRO A 323 18.74 8.14 -5.82
CA PRO A 323 19.22 6.82 -6.24
C PRO A 323 19.28 5.87 -5.05
N LEU A 324 18.95 4.59 -5.30
CA LEU A 324 19.08 3.52 -4.32
C LEU A 324 20.47 2.90 -4.42
N ALA A 325 21.24 2.90 -3.32
CA ALA A 325 22.50 2.19 -3.25
C ALA A 325 22.23 0.66 -3.20
N PRO A 326 22.93 -0.15 -4.03
CA PRO A 326 22.72 -1.59 -4.10
C PRO A 326 22.85 -2.28 -2.73
N GLU A 327 23.79 -1.84 -1.91
CA GLU A 327 24.07 -2.41 -0.59
C GLU A 327 22.89 -2.25 0.35
N LEU A 328 22.19 -1.11 0.28
CA LEU A 328 20.99 -0.86 1.09
C LEU A 328 19.82 -1.75 0.67
N LEU A 329 19.71 -2.10 -0.61
CA LEU A 329 18.69 -3.02 -1.09
C LEU A 329 18.96 -4.44 -0.60
N TRP A 330 20.16 -4.95 -0.86
CA TRP A 330 20.51 -6.34 -0.54
C TRP A 330 20.57 -6.60 0.96
N ALA A 331 21.03 -5.63 1.76
CA ALA A 331 21.00 -5.73 3.21
C ALA A 331 19.58 -5.97 3.76
N GLN A 332 18.55 -5.41 3.11
CA GLN A 332 17.17 -5.62 3.52
C GLN A 332 16.65 -7.02 3.18
N PHE A 333 16.98 -7.55 2.00
CA PHE A 333 16.63 -8.92 1.63
C PHE A 333 17.34 -9.96 2.52
N ASP A 334 18.53 -9.63 3.00
CA ASP A 334 19.29 -10.47 3.93
C ASP A 334 18.86 -10.30 5.40
N GLY A 335 17.99 -9.33 5.70
CA GLY A 335 17.55 -9.01 7.06
C GLY A 335 18.62 -8.33 7.91
N ARG A 336 19.57 -7.60 7.29
CA ARG A 336 20.69 -6.90 7.94
C ARG A 336 20.53 -5.38 8.00
N ALA A 337 19.41 -4.84 7.51
CA ALA A 337 19.14 -3.39 7.45
C ALA A 337 18.25 -2.89 8.58
#